data_6ccbaad791c9c6f53f646acf07933c69
#
_entry.id   6ccbaad791c9c6f53f646acf07933c69
#
_cell.length_a   1.000
_cell.length_b   1.000
_cell.length_c   1.000
_cell.angle_alpha   90.00
_cell.angle_beta   90.00
_cell.angle_gamma   90.00
#
_symmetry.space_group_name_H-M   'P 1'
#
loop_
_entity.id
_entity.type
_entity.pdbx_description
1 polymer ?
#
loop_
_entity_poly.entity_id
_entity_poly.type
_entity_poly.pdbx_seq_one_letter_code
_entity_poly.pdbx_strand_id
1 'polypeptide(L)' 'MYKVYVIDSKMYYTGYALVAAENAEMATKEIEIFKKADKDNSRDSKGYNSSVSENDALEGVFSENSGIIFHGIRYTGWC' A
#
# COMPACT_ATOMS: atom_id res chain seq x y z
N MET A 1 16.76 9.14 -1.83
CA MET A 1 16.10 7.82 -1.77
C MET A 1 14.85 7.86 -0.93
N TYR A 2 13.92 6.98 -1.21
CA TYR A 2 12.62 6.95 -0.56
C TYR A 2 12.52 5.76 0.37
N LYS A 3 11.87 5.95 1.51
CA LYS A 3 11.57 4.84 2.42
C LYS A 3 10.53 3.95 1.77
N VAL A 4 10.57 2.67 2.10
CA VAL A 4 9.58 1.70 1.59
C VAL A 4 8.63 1.34 2.72
N TYR A 5 7.34 1.59 2.50
CA TYR A 5 6.29 1.34 3.48
C TYR A 5 5.50 0.11 3.10
N VAL A 6 5.14 -0.68 4.10
CA VAL A 6 4.27 -1.84 3.91
C VAL A 6 2.85 -1.44 4.22
N ILE A 7 1.97 -1.62 3.25
CA ILE A 7 0.55 -1.32 3.40
C ILE A 7 -0.18 -2.64 3.50
N ASP A 8 -0.68 -2.95 4.69
CA ASP A 8 -1.38 -4.20 4.91
C ASP A 8 -2.80 -4.17 4.37
N SER A 9 -3.39 -5.35 4.29
CA SER A 9 -4.77 -5.50 3.89
C SER A 9 -5.71 -5.36 5.07
N LYS A 10 -6.93 -4.98 4.76
CA LYS A 10 -8.03 -4.96 5.73
C LYS A 10 -8.54 -6.37 5.99
N MET A 11 -9.40 -6.49 7.00
CA MET A 11 -10.10 -7.74 7.27
C MET A 11 -10.79 -8.27 6.01
N TYR A 12 -10.80 -9.56 5.83
CA TYR A 12 -11.35 -10.28 4.66
C TYR A 12 -10.49 -10.20 3.41
N TYR A 13 -9.34 -9.57 3.51
CA TYR A 13 -8.37 -9.52 2.41
C TYR A 13 -7.05 -10.09 2.89
N THR A 14 -6.26 -10.59 1.95
CA THR A 14 -4.91 -11.04 2.23
C THR A 14 -3.95 -10.45 1.21
N GLY A 15 -2.76 -10.09 1.68
CA GLY A 15 -1.77 -9.48 0.83
C GLY A 15 -1.30 -8.14 1.36
N TYR A 16 -0.51 -7.45 0.54
CA TYR A 16 0.05 -6.16 0.94
C TYR A 16 0.54 -5.40 -0.29
N ALA A 17 0.86 -4.13 -0.08
CA ALA A 17 1.53 -3.32 -1.08
C ALA A 17 2.80 -2.74 -0.49
N LEU A 18 3.79 -2.50 -1.34
CA LEU A 18 5.00 -1.79 -0.97
C LEU A 18 4.99 -0.45 -1.70
N VAL A 19 5.11 0.61 -0.93
CA VAL A 19 5.04 1.98 -1.46
C VAL A 19 6.29 2.74 -1.04
N ALA A 20 6.98 3.33 -2.00
CA ALA A 20 8.14 4.17 -1.73
C ALA A 20 7.70 5.62 -1.63
N ALA A 21 8.07 6.28 -0.52
CA ALA A 21 7.68 7.66 -0.29
C ALA A 21 8.62 8.30 0.72
N GLU A 22 8.61 9.62 0.78
CA GLU A 22 9.46 10.36 1.71
C GLU A 22 9.02 10.20 3.16
N ASN A 23 7.72 10.04 3.36
CA ASN A 23 7.16 9.89 4.70
C ASN A 23 5.82 9.15 4.62
N ALA A 24 5.27 8.84 5.78
CA ALA A 24 4.02 8.07 5.86
C ALA A 24 2.84 8.79 5.22
N GLU A 25 2.80 10.11 5.33
CA GLU A 25 1.72 10.90 4.72
C GLU A 25 1.73 10.75 3.20
N MET A 26 2.91 10.81 2.60
CA MET A 26 3.04 10.65 1.15
C MET A 26 2.72 9.21 0.72
N ALA A 27 3.11 8.23 1.53
CA ALA A 27 2.77 6.83 1.26
C ALA A 27 1.26 6.64 1.27
N THR A 28 0.58 7.27 2.21
CA THR A 28 -0.88 7.23 2.30
C THR A 28 -1.51 7.82 1.03
N LYS A 29 -1.00 8.95 0.57
CA LYS A 29 -1.50 9.58 -0.66
C LYS A 29 -1.32 8.68 -1.87
N GLU A 30 -0.17 8.03 -1.97
CA GLU A 30 0.12 7.14 -3.09
C GLU A 30 -0.87 5.98 -3.15
N ILE A 31 -1.15 5.36 -2.00
CA ILE A 31 -2.08 4.23 -1.99
C ILE A 31 -3.52 4.70 -2.25
N GLU A 32 -3.89 5.88 -1.80
CA GLU A 32 -5.21 6.43 -2.08
C GLU A 32 -5.40 6.71 -3.57
N ILE A 33 -4.38 7.26 -4.22
CA ILE A 33 -4.42 7.50 -5.66
C ILE A 33 -4.56 6.18 -6.40
N PHE A 34 -3.79 5.18 -5.98
CA PHE A 34 -3.85 3.86 -6.59
C PHE A 34 -5.24 3.25 -6.50
N LYS A 35 -5.85 3.33 -5.32
CA LYS A 35 -7.19 2.80 -5.11
C LYS A 35 -8.23 3.45 -6.02
N LYS A 36 -8.12 4.75 -6.22
CA LYS A 36 -9.05 5.49 -7.07
C LYS A 36 -8.84 5.20 -8.55
N ALA A 37 -7.60 4.94 -8.92
CA ALA A 37 -7.25 4.71 -10.33
C ALA A 37 -7.56 3.29 -10.79
N ASP A 38 -7.62 2.34 -9.86
CA ASP A 38 -7.81 0.94 -10.19
C ASP A 38 -9.29 0.63 -10.43
N LYS A 39 -9.71 0.83 -11.66
CA LYS A 39 -11.11 0.62 -12.05
C LYS A 39 -11.45 -0.84 -12.27
N ASP A 40 -10.48 -1.60 -12.76
CA ASP A 40 -10.71 -3.00 -13.11
C ASP A 40 -10.75 -3.91 -11.90
N ASN A 41 -10.00 -3.57 -10.86
CA ASN A 41 -9.89 -4.34 -9.63
C ASN A 41 -10.31 -3.53 -8.41
N SER A 42 -11.29 -2.67 -8.57
CA SER A 42 -11.69 -1.74 -7.52
C SER A 42 -12.07 -2.43 -6.21
N ARG A 43 -12.61 -3.63 -6.30
CA ARG A 43 -12.96 -4.41 -5.11
C ARG A 43 -11.72 -4.77 -4.29
N ASP A 44 -10.70 -5.29 -4.98
CA ASP A 44 -9.48 -5.74 -4.31
C ASP A 44 -8.63 -4.55 -3.87
N SER A 45 -8.46 -3.57 -4.75
CA SER A 45 -7.64 -2.41 -4.42
C SER A 45 -8.14 -1.66 -3.18
N LYS A 46 -9.44 -1.66 -2.93
CA LYS A 46 -10.02 -1.05 -1.74
C LYS A 46 -9.71 -1.82 -0.46
N GLY A 47 -9.18 -3.01 -0.58
CA GLY A 47 -8.82 -3.83 0.56
C GLY A 47 -7.55 -3.41 1.27
N TYR A 48 -6.78 -2.49 0.73
CA TYR A 48 -5.60 -1.96 1.40
C TYR A 48 -6.00 -0.98 2.49
N ASN A 49 -5.27 -1.02 3.60
CA ASN A 49 -5.42 -0.01 4.63
C ASN A 49 -4.95 1.34 4.10
N SER A 50 -5.59 2.40 4.56
CA SER A 50 -5.22 3.76 4.18
C SER A 50 -4.41 4.46 5.28
N SER A 51 -4.33 3.85 6.45
CA SER A 51 -3.67 4.46 7.60
C SER A 51 -2.23 3.93 7.68
N VAL A 52 -1.31 4.72 7.17
CA VAL A 52 0.11 4.36 7.14
C VAL A 52 0.84 5.20 8.18
N SER A 53 1.65 4.57 9.01
CA SER A 53 2.47 5.26 9.99
C SER A 53 3.95 5.13 9.66
N GLU A 54 4.79 5.94 10.30
CA GLU A 54 6.24 5.85 10.10
C GLU A 54 6.79 4.51 10.55
N ASN A 55 6.11 3.83 11.46
CA ASN A 55 6.52 2.51 11.91
C ASN A 55 6.33 1.44 10.83
N ASP A 56 5.56 1.73 9.80
CA ASP A 56 5.33 0.79 8.71
C ASP A 56 6.49 0.78 7.70
N ALA A 57 7.45 1.69 7.85
CA ALA A 57 8.61 1.72 6.98
C ALA A 57 9.53 0.53 7.28
N LEU A 58 9.99 -0.12 6.21
CA LEU A 58 10.94 -1.22 6.35
C LEU A 58 12.31 -0.64 6.69
N GLU A 59 12.89 -1.11 7.78
CA GLU A 59 14.20 -0.63 8.22
C GLU A 59 15.27 -1.05 7.23
N GLY A 60 16.07 -0.08 6.82
CA GLY A 60 17.19 -0.35 5.93
C GLY A 60 16.83 -0.60 4.48
N VAL A 61 15.58 -0.43 4.12
CA VAL A 61 15.12 -0.64 2.74
C VAL A 61 14.74 0.69 2.11
N PHE A 62 15.32 0.97 0.95
CA PHE A 62 15.09 2.23 0.26
C PHE A 62 14.89 2.00 -1.23
N SER A 63 14.20 2.92 -1.88
CA SER A 63 13.98 2.89 -3.32
C SER A 63 14.47 4.18 -3.94
N GLU A 64 14.99 4.10 -5.15
CA GLU A 64 15.42 5.28 -5.89
C GLU A 64 14.22 6.08 -6.41
N ASN A 65 13.11 5.42 -6.67
CA ASN A 65 11.92 6.05 -7.21
C ASN A 65 10.77 5.94 -6.21
N SER A 66 9.91 6.96 -6.18
CA SER A 66 8.71 6.93 -5.37
C SER A 66 7.57 6.24 -6.11
N GLY A 67 6.56 5.85 -5.36
CA GLY A 67 5.35 5.24 -5.91
C GLY A 67 5.17 3.81 -5.47
N ILE A 68 4.21 3.14 -6.09
CA ILE A 68 3.91 1.74 -5.81
C ILE A 68 5.00 0.87 -6.41
N ILE A 69 5.71 0.12 -5.57
CA ILE A 69 6.75 -0.80 -6.01
C ILE A 69 6.15 -2.17 -6.30
N PHE A 70 5.22 -2.57 -5.46
CA PHE A 70 4.61 -3.88 -5.53
C PHE A 70 3.21 -3.78 -4.96
N HIS A 71 2.28 -4.50 -5.52
CA HIS A 71 0.98 -4.65 -4.91
C HIS A 71 0.43 -6.03 -5.23
N GLY A 72 -0.25 -6.60 -4.27
CA GLY A 72 -0.89 -7.88 -4.48
C GLY A 72 -1.84 -8.11 -3.33
N ILE A 73 -3.11 -8.18 -3.62
CA ILE A 73 -4.13 -8.39 -2.62
C ILE A 73 -5.23 -9.25 -3.21
N ARG A 74 -5.86 -10.02 -2.35
CA ARG A 74 -6.93 -10.91 -2.76
C ARG A 74 -8.05 -10.82 -1.74
N TYR A 75 -9.25 -10.70 -2.22
CA TYR A 75 -10.42 -10.76 -1.36
C TYR A 75 -10.67 -12.23 -0.98
N THR A 76 -10.64 -12.51 0.31
CA THR A 76 -10.86 -13.88 0.79
C THR A 76 -12.35 -14.16 1.06
N GLY A 77 -13.14 -13.13 0.96
CA GLY A 77 -14.58 -13.25 0.86
C GLY A 77 -15.34 -13.31 2.15
N TRP A 78 -14.80 -13.91 3.16
CA TRP A 78 -15.55 -14.08 4.40
C TRP A 78 -14.80 -14.95 5.39
N CYS A 79 -15.24 -14.96 6.57
CA CYS A 79 -14.68 -15.84 7.59
C CYS A 79 -15.69 -16.82 8.10
#